data_c4661ac52c196b0d6fb696b516f703b3
#
_entry.id   c4661ac52c196b0d6fb696b516f703b3
#
_cell.length_a   1.000
_cell.length_b   1.000
_cell.length_c   1.000
_cell.angle_alpha   90.00
_cell.angle_beta   90.00
_cell.angle_gamma   90.00
#
_symmetry.space_group_name_H-M   'P 1'
#
loop_
_entity.id
_entity.type
_entity.pdbx_description
1 polymer ?
#
loop_
_entity_poly.entity_id
_entity_poly.type
_entity_poly.pdbx_seq_one_letter_code
_entity_poly.pdbx_strand_id
1 'polypeptide(L)'
;MPKTPDSPLLPQHKALLAVDVVGSGANDDRHLKAIPAIVAGLVDNALASRGVTEEAKVDDQHTGDGFLRLYPAEHLPSLLDALRALDDAVTEHNTWRKPEVALRVAAHLGPVPEERGFHRPNIDLTRLLGAPEFKQAVRKCCDSGDKFTTALILSNQARSAAFSGDLTRVVGPAEFAEISVHNNEYAQKAWIRAAGFAPHQLSEFAAPEEEPPRTGRPAPEESAPQPAEPAASSPRSITNDGSVRGNQNTGDNAHVGDKHINIRTHTEGNKGVHADYVQGDIHFGGDHR
;
A
#
# COMPACT_ATOMS: atom_id res chain seq x y z
N MET A 1 -26.71 -22.30 -37.39
CA MET A 1 -27.41 -21.54 -36.33
C MET A 1 -26.54 -20.37 -35.94
N PRO A 2 -26.99 -19.12 -36.02
CA PRO A 2 -26.21 -18.00 -35.55
C PRO A 2 -26.04 -18.13 -34.03
N LYS A 3 -24.80 -18.09 -33.52
CA LYS A 3 -24.51 -17.95 -32.08
C LYS A 3 -25.12 -16.63 -31.62
N THR A 4 -26.05 -16.70 -30.69
CA THR A 4 -26.52 -15.52 -29.94
C THR A 4 -25.29 -14.86 -29.32
N PRO A 5 -25.08 -13.54 -29.48
CA PRO A 5 -23.98 -12.88 -28.80
C PRO A 5 -24.15 -13.12 -27.30
N ASP A 6 -23.10 -13.65 -26.64
CA ASP A 6 -23.06 -13.78 -25.20
C ASP A 6 -23.33 -12.41 -24.59
N SER A 7 -24.47 -12.27 -23.93
CA SER A 7 -24.76 -11.08 -23.14
C SER A 7 -23.67 -10.95 -22.08
N PRO A 8 -23.04 -9.77 -21.92
CA PRO A 8 -22.03 -9.58 -20.89
C PRO A 8 -22.62 -9.88 -19.52
N LEU A 9 -22.08 -10.90 -18.85
CA LEU A 9 -22.46 -11.26 -17.48
C LEU A 9 -21.95 -10.16 -16.54
N LEU A 10 -22.76 -9.81 -15.54
CA LEU A 10 -22.32 -8.92 -14.47
C LEU A 10 -21.18 -9.59 -13.70
N PRO A 11 -20.07 -8.87 -13.42
CA PRO A 11 -18.98 -9.41 -12.64
C PRO A 11 -19.45 -9.86 -11.25
N GLN A 12 -19.03 -11.06 -10.84
CA GLN A 12 -19.33 -11.56 -9.51
C GLN A 12 -18.51 -10.85 -8.45
N HIS A 13 -19.13 -10.57 -7.29
CA HIS A 13 -18.36 -10.07 -6.16
C HIS A 13 -17.42 -11.16 -5.64
N LYS A 14 -16.18 -10.74 -5.35
CA LYS A 14 -15.16 -11.57 -4.71
C LYS A 14 -14.71 -10.90 -3.42
N ALA A 15 -14.33 -11.72 -2.45
CA ALA A 15 -13.64 -11.27 -1.25
C ALA A 15 -12.14 -11.24 -1.57
N LEU A 16 -11.53 -10.06 -1.38
CA LEU A 16 -10.12 -9.80 -1.66
C LEU A 16 -9.39 -9.62 -0.32
N LEU A 17 -8.27 -10.29 -0.18
CA LEU A 17 -7.38 -10.20 0.98
C LEU A 17 -5.98 -9.83 0.52
N ALA A 18 -5.39 -8.79 1.09
CA ALA A 18 -3.98 -8.48 0.91
C ALA A 18 -3.26 -8.51 2.25
N VAL A 19 -2.04 -9.00 2.24
CA VAL A 19 -1.17 -9.08 3.41
C VAL A 19 0.19 -8.50 3.06
N ASP A 20 0.78 -7.77 4.00
CA ASP A 20 2.07 -7.10 3.86
C ASP A 20 2.78 -7.12 5.22
N VAL A 21 4.11 -7.14 5.22
CA VAL A 21 4.93 -7.20 6.43
C VAL A 21 5.41 -5.82 6.83
N VAL A 22 5.19 -5.47 8.08
CA VAL A 22 5.65 -4.19 8.63
C VAL A 22 7.17 -4.23 8.80
N GLY A 23 7.86 -3.28 8.16
CA GLY A 23 9.31 -3.11 8.36
C GLY A 23 10.18 -4.26 7.83
N SER A 24 9.70 -5.04 6.87
CA SER A 24 10.44 -6.18 6.29
C SER A 24 11.84 -5.80 5.83
N GLY A 25 12.01 -4.63 5.23
CA GLY A 25 13.30 -4.13 4.73
C GLY A 25 14.38 -3.89 5.78
N ALA A 26 14.05 -3.94 7.08
CA ALA A 26 15.03 -3.85 8.17
C ALA A 26 15.70 -5.19 8.49
N ASN A 27 15.22 -6.31 7.91
CA ASN A 27 15.78 -7.63 8.09
C ASN A 27 17.01 -7.87 7.21
N ASP A 28 17.89 -8.78 7.64
CA ASP A 28 19.00 -9.24 6.81
C ASP A 28 18.51 -10.10 5.62
N ASP A 29 19.35 -10.26 4.60
CA ASP A 29 19.02 -11.00 3.37
C ASP A 29 18.58 -12.44 3.60
N ARG A 30 19.05 -13.10 4.67
CA ARG A 30 18.68 -14.47 5.02
C ARG A 30 17.22 -14.49 5.48
N HIS A 31 16.86 -13.58 6.36
CA HIS A 31 15.51 -13.46 6.89
C HIS A 31 14.53 -12.99 5.83
N LEU A 32 14.91 -12.02 5.00
CA LEU A 32 14.08 -11.54 3.88
C LEU A 32 13.60 -12.67 2.97
N LYS A 33 14.47 -13.64 2.66
CA LYS A 33 14.11 -14.80 1.84
C LYS A 33 13.10 -15.75 2.51
N ALA A 34 13.07 -15.81 3.83
CA ALA A 34 12.18 -16.70 4.57
C ALA A 34 10.79 -16.09 4.83
N ILE A 35 10.70 -14.77 4.92
CA ILE A 35 9.49 -14.03 5.29
C ILE A 35 8.27 -14.43 4.44
N PRO A 36 8.31 -14.47 3.09
CA PRO A 36 7.12 -14.79 2.29
C PRO A 36 6.51 -16.15 2.63
N ALA A 37 7.36 -17.18 2.81
CA ALA A 37 6.89 -18.51 3.16
C ALA A 37 6.33 -18.59 4.59
N ILE A 38 6.95 -17.88 5.54
CA ILE A 38 6.46 -17.78 6.92
C ILE A 38 5.06 -17.13 6.94
N VAL A 39 4.92 -15.98 6.29
CA VAL A 39 3.66 -15.21 6.25
C VAL A 39 2.57 -16.01 5.57
N ALA A 40 2.85 -16.63 4.41
CA ALA A 40 1.90 -17.48 3.72
C ALA A 40 1.43 -18.62 4.63
N GLY A 41 2.35 -19.33 5.30
CA GLY A 41 2.01 -20.42 6.21
C GLY A 41 1.17 -20.01 7.42
N LEU A 42 1.47 -18.86 8.05
CA LEU A 42 0.69 -18.32 9.17
C LEU A 42 -0.74 -17.98 8.73
N VAL A 43 -0.89 -17.30 7.58
CA VAL A 43 -2.20 -16.93 7.06
C VAL A 43 -2.99 -18.17 6.60
N ASP A 44 -2.37 -19.09 5.86
CA ASP A 44 -3.05 -20.30 5.37
C ASP A 44 -3.56 -21.18 6.53
N ASN A 45 -2.77 -21.34 7.59
CA ASN A 45 -3.19 -22.08 8.79
C ASN A 45 -4.35 -21.37 9.51
N ALA A 46 -4.30 -20.04 9.64
CA ALA A 46 -5.39 -19.27 10.24
C ALA A 46 -6.68 -19.40 9.43
N LEU A 47 -6.60 -19.30 8.10
CA LEU A 47 -7.74 -19.45 7.18
C LEU A 47 -8.32 -20.86 7.22
N ALA A 48 -7.48 -21.89 7.18
CA ALA A 48 -7.87 -23.28 7.26
C ALA A 48 -8.62 -23.60 8.57
N SER A 49 -8.24 -22.97 9.69
CA SER A 49 -8.96 -23.10 10.97
C SER A 49 -10.41 -22.62 10.92
N ARG A 50 -10.77 -21.86 9.88
CA ARG A 50 -12.13 -21.34 9.61
C ARG A 50 -12.77 -21.96 8.35
N GLY A 51 -12.21 -23.06 7.84
CA GLY A 51 -12.72 -23.77 6.68
C GLY A 51 -12.44 -23.11 5.34
N VAL A 52 -11.53 -22.13 5.28
CA VAL A 52 -11.06 -21.54 4.02
C VAL A 52 -9.75 -22.21 3.63
N THR A 53 -9.86 -23.15 2.69
CA THR A 53 -8.72 -23.97 2.23
C THR A 53 -8.09 -23.40 0.96
N GLU A 54 -6.97 -24.02 0.55
CA GLU A 54 -6.24 -23.65 -0.68
C GLU A 54 -7.13 -23.66 -1.93
N GLU A 55 -8.04 -24.64 -2.01
CA GLU A 55 -8.95 -24.83 -3.14
C GLU A 55 -9.99 -23.71 -3.27
N ALA A 56 -10.22 -22.95 -2.21
CA ALA A 56 -11.11 -21.80 -2.23
C ALA A 56 -10.47 -20.56 -2.88
N LYS A 57 -9.16 -20.55 -3.09
CA LYS A 57 -8.49 -19.42 -3.75
C LYS A 57 -8.86 -19.34 -5.24
N VAL A 58 -9.37 -18.21 -5.66
CA VAL A 58 -9.66 -17.91 -7.08
C VAL A 58 -8.40 -17.39 -7.77
N ASP A 59 -7.61 -16.56 -7.07
CA ASP A 59 -6.36 -16.00 -7.57
C ASP A 59 -5.39 -15.77 -6.40
N ASP A 60 -4.07 -15.85 -6.68
CA ASP A 60 -3.01 -15.62 -5.70
C ASP A 60 -1.84 -14.91 -6.39
N GLN A 61 -1.55 -13.67 -5.95
CA GLN A 61 -0.52 -12.81 -6.52
C GLN A 61 0.49 -12.43 -5.44
N HIS A 62 1.75 -12.79 -5.63
CA HIS A 62 2.83 -12.41 -4.73
C HIS A 62 3.24 -10.95 -4.93
N THR A 63 3.44 -10.22 -3.83
CA THR A 63 3.83 -8.79 -3.81
C THR A 63 5.20 -8.55 -3.18
N GLY A 64 6.08 -9.55 -3.22
CA GLY A 64 7.39 -9.51 -2.57
C GLY A 64 7.35 -10.16 -1.20
N ASP A 65 7.20 -9.41 -0.13
CA ASP A 65 7.11 -9.90 1.26
C ASP A 65 5.68 -10.27 1.70
N GLY A 66 4.69 -10.03 0.83
CA GLY A 66 3.28 -10.33 1.05
C GLY A 66 2.60 -10.93 -0.18
N PHE A 67 1.28 -10.83 -0.19
CA PHE A 67 0.46 -11.34 -1.29
C PHE A 67 -0.91 -10.65 -1.36
N LEU A 68 -1.58 -10.83 -2.50
CA LEU A 68 -2.97 -10.48 -2.75
C LEU A 68 -3.71 -11.72 -3.21
N ARG A 69 -4.81 -12.08 -2.54
CA ARG A 69 -5.59 -13.28 -2.81
C ARG A 69 -7.06 -12.96 -2.99
N LEU A 70 -7.71 -13.71 -3.88
CA LEU A 70 -9.13 -13.62 -4.17
C LEU A 70 -9.83 -14.89 -3.74
N TYR A 71 -11.01 -14.71 -3.15
CA TYR A 71 -11.91 -15.79 -2.70
C TYR A 71 -13.32 -15.51 -3.17
N PRO A 72 -14.19 -16.54 -3.30
CA PRO A 72 -15.63 -16.33 -3.40
C PRO A 72 -16.17 -15.43 -2.27
N ALA A 73 -17.16 -14.59 -2.58
CA ALA A 73 -17.66 -13.58 -1.64
C ALA A 73 -18.18 -14.18 -0.32
N GLU A 74 -18.72 -15.40 -0.36
CA GLU A 74 -19.22 -16.13 0.81
C GLU A 74 -18.16 -16.45 1.86
N HIS A 75 -16.88 -16.43 1.50
CA HIS A 75 -15.79 -16.64 2.45
C HIS A 75 -15.44 -15.38 3.26
N LEU A 76 -15.96 -14.20 2.91
CA LEU A 76 -15.60 -12.94 3.61
C LEU A 76 -15.76 -13.03 5.14
N PRO A 77 -16.85 -13.55 5.70
CA PRO A 77 -16.99 -13.68 7.16
C PRO A 77 -15.92 -14.59 7.77
N SER A 78 -15.61 -15.73 7.12
CA SER A 78 -14.56 -16.65 7.56
C SER A 78 -13.16 -16.06 7.48
N LEU A 79 -12.89 -15.24 6.45
CA LEU A 79 -11.62 -14.48 6.34
C LEU A 79 -11.46 -13.54 7.54
N LEU A 80 -12.52 -12.86 7.96
CA LEU A 80 -12.48 -11.96 9.12
C LEU A 80 -12.34 -12.74 10.43
N ASP A 81 -13.07 -13.83 10.60
CA ASP A 81 -12.99 -14.67 11.80
C ASP A 81 -11.63 -15.35 11.94
N ALA A 82 -10.88 -15.54 10.85
CA ALA A 82 -9.53 -16.08 10.88
C ALA A 82 -8.51 -15.14 11.52
N LEU A 83 -8.82 -13.84 11.61
CA LEU A 83 -7.88 -12.86 12.17
C LEU A 83 -7.47 -13.17 13.62
N ARG A 84 -8.37 -13.68 14.45
CA ARG A 84 -8.02 -14.07 15.82
C ARG A 84 -7.00 -15.21 15.84
N ALA A 85 -7.20 -16.21 14.99
CA ALA A 85 -6.24 -17.29 14.86
C ALA A 85 -4.91 -16.80 14.28
N LEU A 86 -4.95 -15.80 13.40
CA LEU A 86 -3.73 -15.17 12.86
C LEU A 86 -3.00 -14.37 13.95
N ASP A 87 -3.72 -13.58 14.77
CA ASP A 87 -3.12 -12.85 15.90
C ASP A 87 -2.36 -13.81 16.82
N ASP A 88 -2.99 -14.94 17.19
CA ASP A 88 -2.41 -15.96 18.06
C ASP A 88 -1.20 -16.65 17.38
N ALA A 89 -1.32 -17.00 16.11
CA ALA A 89 -0.25 -17.68 15.37
C ALA A 89 0.98 -16.77 15.17
N VAL A 90 0.79 -15.48 14.91
CA VAL A 90 1.90 -14.50 14.83
C VAL A 90 2.54 -14.30 16.20
N THR A 91 1.75 -14.21 17.26
CA THR A 91 2.27 -14.11 18.63
C THR A 91 3.10 -15.32 19.01
N GLU A 92 2.62 -16.54 18.74
CA GLU A 92 3.35 -17.78 18.98
C GLU A 92 4.63 -17.82 18.15
N HIS A 93 4.56 -17.48 16.85
CA HIS A 93 5.74 -17.43 15.98
C HIS A 93 6.80 -16.50 16.54
N ASN A 94 6.43 -15.26 16.88
CA ASN A 94 7.36 -14.25 17.38
C ASN A 94 7.97 -14.61 18.75
N THR A 95 7.25 -15.42 19.55
CA THR A 95 7.76 -15.89 20.84
C THR A 95 8.89 -16.93 20.69
N TRP A 96 8.78 -17.80 19.68
CA TRP A 96 9.66 -18.98 19.58
C TRP A 96 10.55 -19.00 18.34
N ARG A 97 10.33 -18.12 17.36
CA ARG A 97 10.98 -18.18 16.04
C ARG A 97 11.48 -16.81 15.59
N LYS A 98 12.38 -16.84 14.62
CA LYS A 98 12.91 -15.65 13.92
C LYS A 98 12.82 -15.88 12.40
N PRO A 99 12.67 -14.81 11.60
CA PRO A 99 12.49 -13.42 12.03
C PRO A 99 11.13 -13.21 12.71
N GLU A 100 11.06 -12.21 13.59
CA GLU A 100 9.76 -11.71 14.06
C GLU A 100 9.04 -11.05 12.88
N VAL A 101 7.73 -11.21 12.85
CA VAL A 101 6.88 -10.61 11.82
C VAL A 101 5.74 -9.83 12.45
N ALA A 102 5.39 -8.72 11.83
CA ALA A 102 4.18 -7.96 12.14
C ALA A 102 3.45 -7.70 10.82
N LEU A 103 2.13 -7.88 10.79
CA LEU A 103 1.38 -7.94 9.55
C LEU A 103 0.38 -6.78 9.44
N ARG A 104 0.34 -6.20 8.25
CA ARG A 104 -0.79 -5.39 7.78
C ARG A 104 -1.64 -6.24 6.87
N VAL A 105 -2.93 -6.24 7.13
CA VAL A 105 -3.93 -6.98 6.35
C VAL A 105 -4.94 -5.99 5.83
N ALA A 106 -5.38 -6.14 4.59
CA ALA A 106 -6.51 -5.41 4.05
C ALA A 106 -7.55 -6.40 3.51
N ALA A 107 -8.84 -6.11 3.73
CA ALA A 107 -9.91 -6.87 3.12
C ALA A 107 -10.92 -5.95 2.42
N HIS A 108 -11.33 -6.37 1.23
CA HIS A 108 -12.25 -5.66 0.36
C HIS A 108 -13.26 -6.63 -0.25
N LEU A 109 -14.44 -6.12 -0.61
CA LEU A 109 -15.44 -6.84 -1.39
C LEU A 109 -15.76 -6.03 -2.64
N GLY A 110 -15.59 -6.63 -3.81
CA GLY A 110 -15.86 -5.93 -5.06
C GLY A 110 -16.11 -6.83 -6.25
N PRO A 111 -16.69 -6.29 -7.33
CA PRO A 111 -16.98 -7.03 -8.55
C PRO A 111 -15.68 -7.30 -9.33
N VAL A 112 -15.33 -8.58 -9.51
CA VAL A 112 -14.17 -9.01 -10.27
C VAL A 112 -14.62 -9.79 -11.48
N PRO A 113 -14.22 -9.40 -12.72
CA PRO A 113 -14.46 -10.17 -13.92
C PRO A 113 -13.86 -11.59 -13.83
N GLU A 114 -14.39 -12.52 -14.62
CA GLU A 114 -13.87 -13.91 -14.67
C GLU A 114 -12.46 -13.98 -15.28
N GLU A 115 -12.11 -13.00 -16.09
CA GLU A 115 -10.78 -12.91 -16.68
C GLU A 115 -9.73 -12.67 -15.60
N ARG A 116 -8.63 -13.45 -15.65
CA ARG A 116 -7.50 -13.23 -14.73
C ARG A 116 -6.84 -11.89 -15.04
N GLY A 117 -6.45 -11.19 -13.99
CA GLY A 117 -5.75 -9.93 -14.15
C GLY A 117 -5.92 -8.98 -12.98
N PHE A 118 -5.35 -7.79 -13.13
CA PHE A 118 -5.41 -6.74 -12.12
C PHE A 118 -6.60 -5.83 -12.42
N HIS A 119 -7.66 -5.94 -11.63
CA HIS A 119 -8.91 -5.23 -11.79
C HIS A 119 -9.07 -4.10 -10.77
N ARG A 120 -10.08 -3.24 -10.95
CA ARG A 120 -10.35 -2.11 -10.04
C ARG A 120 -10.40 -2.51 -8.56
N PRO A 121 -11.06 -3.61 -8.14
CA PRO A 121 -11.04 -4.02 -6.73
C PRO A 121 -9.66 -4.35 -6.18
N ASN A 122 -8.73 -4.87 -7.01
CA ASN A 122 -7.34 -5.09 -6.61
C ASN A 122 -6.63 -3.75 -6.33
N ILE A 123 -6.88 -2.73 -7.19
CA ILE A 123 -6.34 -1.38 -7.01
C ILE A 123 -6.89 -0.76 -5.71
N ASP A 124 -8.19 -0.88 -5.47
CA ASP A 124 -8.83 -0.33 -4.27
C ASP A 124 -8.31 -1.02 -3.00
N LEU A 125 -8.10 -2.35 -3.04
CA LEU A 125 -7.49 -3.11 -1.94
C LEU A 125 -6.05 -2.66 -1.66
N THR A 126 -5.21 -2.50 -2.70
CA THR A 126 -3.82 -2.05 -2.52
C THR A 126 -3.73 -0.61 -2.02
N ARG A 127 -4.63 0.28 -2.46
CA ARG A 127 -4.76 1.64 -1.94
C ARG A 127 -5.17 1.66 -0.47
N LEU A 128 -6.08 0.76 -0.10
CA LEU A 128 -6.52 0.59 1.28
C LEU A 128 -5.37 0.11 2.17
N LEU A 129 -4.65 -0.96 1.78
CA LEU A 129 -3.46 -1.46 2.50
C LEU A 129 -2.37 -0.40 2.61
N GLY A 130 -2.20 0.39 1.54
CA GLY A 130 -1.20 1.45 1.44
C GLY A 130 -1.60 2.79 2.05
N ALA A 131 -2.81 2.92 2.63
CA ALA A 131 -3.33 4.18 3.14
C ALA A 131 -2.42 4.81 4.19
N PRO A 132 -2.09 6.12 4.07
CA PRO A 132 -1.22 6.81 5.02
C PRO A 132 -1.73 6.74 6.45
N GLU A 133 -3.04 6.93 6.65
CA GLU A 133 -3.69 6.92 7.97
C GLU A 133 -3.58 5.53 8.62
N PHE A 134 -3.76 4.45 7.84
CA PHE A 134 -3.57 3.09 8.32
C PHE A 134 -2.11 2.80 8.68
N LYS A 135 -1.18 3.18 7.80
CA LYS A 135 0.26 3.04 8.07
C LYS A 135 0.70 3.81 9.30
N GLN A 136 0.15 5.01 9.51
CA GLN A 136 0.42 5.82 10.69
C GLN A 136 -0.11 5.15 11.96
N ALA A 137 -1.35 4.64 11.96
CA ALA A 137 -1.91 3.92 13.08
C ALA A 137 -1.07 2.68 13.42
N VAL A 138 -0.69 1.88 12.43
CA VAL A 138 0.18 0.71 12.62
C VAL A 138 1.53 1.09 13.22
N ARG A 139 2.17 2.17 12.73
CA ARG A 139 3.44 2.66 13.29
C ARG A 139 3.29 3.00 14.77
N LYS A 140 2.24 3.76 15.14
CA LYS A 140 1.97 4.11 16.54
C LYS A 140 1.69 2.87 17.41
N CYS A 141 1.02 1.84 16.86
CA CYS A 141 0.89 0.55 17.55
C CYS A 141 2.26 -0.11 17.81
N CYS A 142 3.16 -0.11 16.82
CA CYS A 142 4.52 -0.64 16.99
C CYS A 142 5.33 0.14 18.04
N ASP A 143 5.15 1.46 18.08
CA ASP A 143 5.91 2.38 18.96
C ASP A 143 5.36 2.39 20.41
N SER A 144 4.16 1.87 20.66
CA SER A 144 3.52 1.88 21.99
C SER A 144 4.19 1.00 23.04
N GLY A 145 5.12 0.15 22.62
CA GLY A 145 5.81 -0.80 23.51
C GLY A 145 5.02 -2.09 23.76
N ASP A 146 3.77 -2.17 23.34
CA ASP A 146 2.99 -3.40 23.33
C ASP A 146 3.43 -4.30 22.17
N LYS A 147 3.30 -5.62 22.34
CA LYS A 147 3.68 -6.57 21.29
C LYS A 147 2.60 -6.54 20.18
N PHE A 148 2.79 -5.61 19.25
CA PHE A 148 1.97 -5.55 18.04
C PHE A 148 2.22 -6.77 17.15
N THR A 149 1.16 -7.39 16.66
CA THR A 149 1.24 -8.56 15.77
C THR A 149 0.56 -8.33 14.43
N THR A 150 -0.72 -7.94 14.45
CA THR A 150 -1.50 -7.75 13.22
C THR A 150 -2.40 -6.53 13.31
N ALA A 151 -2.55 -5.86 12.19
CA ALA A 151 -3.61 -4.88 11.98
C ALA A 151 -4.38 -5.19 10.70
N LEU A 152 -5.69 -5.02 10.76
CA LEU A 152 -6.59 -5.16 9.61
C LEU A 152 -7.20 -3.81 9.26
N ILE A 153 -7.33 -3.54 7.96
CA ILE A 153 -8.16 -2.49 7.40
C ILE A 153 -9.25 -3.09 6.50
N LEU A 154 -10.51 -2.70 6.74
CA LEU A 154 -11.65 -3.11 5.93
C LEU A 154 -12.14 -1.96 5.07
N SER A 155 -12.49 -2.24 3.82
CA SER A 155 -13.33 -1.33 3.05
C SER A 155 -14.75 -1.25 3.63
N ASN A 156 -15.44 -0.16 3.33
CA ASN A 156 -16.84 0.00 3.74
C ASN A 156 -17.75 -1.11 3.16
N GLN A 157 -17.47 -1.56 1.94
CA GLN A 157 -18.20 -2.65 1.29
C GLN A 157 -18.01 -3.99 2.04
N ALA A 158 -16.75 -4.34 2.38
CA ALA A 158 -16.46 -5.55 3.12
C ALA A 158 -17.10 -5.53 4.51
N ARG A 159 -16.99 -4.39 5.23
CA ARG A 159 -17.62 -4.23 6.54
C ARG A 159 -19.13 -4.38 6.47
N SER A 160 -19.78 -3.68 5.55
CA SER A 160 -21.23 -3.74 5.41
C SER A 160 -21.70 -5.14 5.09
N ALA A 161 -21.03 -5.85 4.19
CA ALA A 161 -21.39 -7.22 3.83
C ALA A 161 -21.17 -8.21 4.99
N ALA A 162 -20.08 -8.10 5.74
CA ALA A 162 -19.74 -9.04 6.79
C ALA A 162 -20.62 -8.88 8.03
N PHE A 163 -21.01 -7.65 8.39
CA PHE A 163 -21.69 -7.36 9.66
C PHE A 163 -23.17 -6.99 9.52
N SER A 164 -23.76 -7.05 8.33
CA SER A 164 -25.17 -6.76 8.12
C SER A 164 -26.13 -7.89 8.53
N GLY A 165 -25.63 -9.06 8.96
CA GLY A 165 -26.46 -10.22 9.22
C GLY A 165 -25.86 -11.28 10.13
N ASP A 166 -25.09 -10.92 11.16
CA ASP A 166 -24.46 -11.87 12.10
C ASP A 166 -23.69 -13.01 11.41
N LEU A 167 -23.03 -12.69 10.31
CA LEU A 167 -22.30 -13.67 9.50
C LEU A 167 -20.94 -14.04 10.10
N THR A 168 -20.34 -13.14 10.87
CA THR A 168 -19.10 -13.40 11.64
C THR A 168 -19.45 -13.96 13.01
N ARG A 169 -18.59 -14.81 13.56
CA ARG A 169 -18.80 -15.50 14.84
C ARG A 169 -17.74 -15.17 15.89
N VAL A 170 -16.60 -14.67 15.45
CA VAL A 170 -15.41 -14.47 16.31
C VAL A 170 -15.04 -13.00 16.40
N VAL A 171 -15.13 -12.28 15.28
CA VAL A 171 -14.80 -10.86 15.20
C VAL A 171 -16.08 -10.04 15.06
N GLY A 172 -16.28 -9.07 15.95
CA GLY A 172 -17.47 -8.23 15.96
C GLY A 172 -17.21 -6.81 15.41
N PRO A 173 -18.28 -6.11 14.94
CA PRO A 173 -18.14 -4.75 14.41
C PRO A 173 -17.63 -3.73 15.44
N ALA A 174 -17.85 -4.00 16.74
CA ALA A 174 -17.38 -3.13 17.83
C ALA A 174 -15.86 -3.14 18.03
N GLU A 175 -15.13 -4.07 17.39
CA GLU A 175 -13.67 -4.13 17.46
C GLU A 175 -12.98 -3.16 16.48
N PHE A 176 -13.75 -2.52 15.61
CA PHE A 176 -13.23 -1.67 14.55
C PHE A 176 -13.42 -0.18 14.85
N ALA A 177 -12.39 0.58 14.55
CA ALA A 177 -12.44 2.04 14.50
C ALA A 177 -12.74 2.52 13.08
N GLU A 178 -13.65 3.49 12.93
CA GLU A 178 -13.86 4.17 11.66
C GLU A 178 -12.75 5.19 11.43
N ILE A 179 -12.19 5.20 10.22
CA ILE A 179 -11.22 6.19 9.76
C ILE A 179 -11.60 6.69 8.36
N SER A 180 -11.16 7.90 8.03
CA SER A 180 -11.22 8.41 6.65
C SER A 180 -9.87 8.16 5.99
N VAL A 181 -9.89 7.49 4.84
CA VAL A 181 -8.69 7.14 4.08
C VAL A 181 -8.58 8.02 2.86
N HIS A 182 -7.40 8.61 2.64
CA HIS A 182 -7.07 9.40 1.47
C HIS A 182 -5.76 8.87 0.85
N ASN A 183 -5.88 8.17 -0.26
CA ASN A 183 -4.72 7.62 -0.97
C ASN A 183 -4.89 7.82 -2.48
N ASN A 184 -4.24 8.85 -3.01
CA ASN A 184 -4.43 9.34 -4.38
C ASN A 184 -5.92 9.66 -4.65
N GLU A 185 -6.51 9.01 -5.66
CA GLU A 185 -7.92 9.18 -6.03
C GLU A 185 -8.89 8.38 -5.12
N TYR A 186 -8.36 7.59 -4.19
CA TYR A 186 -9.16 6.79 -3.26
C TYR A 186 -9.43 7.59 -1.99
N ALA A 187 -10.66 8.08 -1.84
CA ALA A 187 -11.12 8.82 -0.67
C ALA A 187 -12.40 8.16 -0.15
N GLN A 188 -12.32 7.37 0.91
CA GLN A 188 -13.44 6.60 1.44
C GLN A 188 -13.30 6.39 2.95
N LYS A 189 -14.42 6.04 3.59
CA LYS A 189 -14.41 5.48 4.95
C LYS A 189 -13.86 4.07 4.93
N ALA A 190 -13.04 3.77 5.91
CA ALA A 190 -12.48 2.47 6.17
C ALA A 190 -12.54 2.14 7.67
N TRP A 191 -12.29 0.91 8.02
CA TRP A 191 -12.45 0.41 9.38
C TRP A 191 -11.21 -0.36 9.77
N ILE A 192 -10.55 0.05 10.86
CA ILE A 192 -9.30 -0.56 11.30
C ILE A 192 -9.48 -1.29 12.63
N ARG A 193 -8.78 -2.42 12.75
CA ARG A 193 -8.61 -3.22 13.95
C ARG A 193 -7.14 -3.57 14.11
N ALA A 194 -6.61 -3.53 15.32
CA ALA A 194 -5.28 -4.06 15.62
C ALA A 194 -5.36 -4.90 16.90
N ALA A 195 -4.64 -6.01 16.92
CA ALA A 195 -4.59 -6.89 18.07
C ALA A 195 -4.01 -6.15 19.28
N GLY A 196 -4.71 -6.22 20.42
CA GLY A 196 -4.29 -5.57 21.67
C GLY A 196 -4.69 -4.10 21.83
N PHE A 197 -5.29 -3.45 20.81
CA PHE A 197 -5.64 -2.03 20.82
C PHE A 197 -7.16 -1.81 20.79
N ALA A 198 -7.63 -0.86 21.59
CA ALA A 198 -9.03 -0.47 21.57
C ALA A 198 -9.35 0.44 20.37
N PRO A 199 -10.59 0.41 19.81
CA PRO A 199 -10.95 1.20 18.63
C PRO A 199 -10.71 2.71 18.79
N HIS A 200 -10.96 3.28 19.96
CA HIS A 200 -10.72 4.72 20.20
C HIS A 200 -9.24 5.09 20.07
N GLN A 201 -8.32 4.23 20.56
CA GLN A 201 -6.88 4.44 20.42
C GLN A 201 -6.48 4.41 18.93
N LEU A 202 -7.05 3.47 18.16
CA LEU A 202 -6.79 3.37 16.74
C LEU A 202 -7.27 4.58 15.95
N SER A 203 -8.44 5.15 16.32
CA SER A 203 -8.92 6.42 15.74
C SER A 203 -7.96 7.58 16.02
N GLU A 204 -7.44 7.69 17.24
CA GLU A 204 -6.45 8.70 17.61
C GLU A 204 -5.12 8.49 16.87
N PHE A 205 -4.70 7.24 16.71
CA PHE A 205 -3.47 6.90 16.01
C PHE A 205 -3.55 7.20 14.50
N ALA A 206 -4.71 7.04 13.90
CA ALA A 206 -4.97 7.33 12.50
C ALA A 206 -5.21 8.82 12.22
N ALA A 207 -5.48 9.63 13.24
CA ALA A 207 -5.70 11.06 13.06
C ALA A 207 -4.45 11.75 12.48
N PRO A 208 -4.61 12.71 11.56
CA PRO A 208 -3.49 13.49 11.06
C PRO A 208 -2.68 14.10 12.20
N GLU A 209 -1.37 14.04 12.13
CA GLU A 209 -0.54 14.80 13.05
C GLU A 209 -0.76 16.29 12.78
N GLU A 210 -1.20 17.04 13.79
CA GLU A 210 -1.24 18.49 13.68
C GLU A 210 0.19 18.98 13.42
N GLU A 211 0.45 19.49 12.20
CA GLU A 211 1.70 20.21 11.95
C GLU A 211 1.80 21.31 13.02
N PRO A 212 2.89 21.38 13.81
CA PRO A 212 3.06 22.47 14.73
C PRO A 212 2.91 23.79 13.95
N PRO A 213 2.20 24.78 14.48
CA PRO A 213 1.97 26.02 13.78
C PRO A 213 3.31 26.54 13.27
N ARG A 214 3.44 26.68 11.96
CA ARG A 214 4.66 27.23 11.35
C ARG A 214 4.89 28.60 11.97
N THR A 215 5.74 28.64 12.99
CA THR A 215 6.17 29.90 13.61
C THR A 215 6.70 30.75 12.49
N GLY A 216 6.02 31.87 12.28
CA GLY A 216 6.12 32.73 11.11
C GLY A 216 7.55 32.94 10.67
N ARG A 217 7.82 32.55 9.43
CA ARG A 217 8.96 33.06 8.69
C ARG A 217 8.74 34.58 8.65
N PRO A 218 9.66 35.41 9.18
CA PRO A 218 9.53 36.86 9.03
C PRO A 218 9.36 37.18 7.55
N ALA A 219 8.40 38.03 7.24
CA ALA A 219 8.20 38.53 5.90
C ALA A 219 9.53 39.02 5.35
N PRO A 220 9.86 38.74 4.06
CA PRO A 220 11.06 39.33 3.44
C PRO A 220 10.90 40.83 3.52
N GLU A 221 11.85 41.50 4.15
CA GLU A 221 11.97 42.98 4.06
C GLU A 221 12.03 43.35 2.58
N GLU A 222 11.13 44.25 2.21
CA GLU A 222 10.98 44.84 0.89
C GLU A 222 12.27 45.63 0.58
N SER A 223 13.23 44.97 -0.10
CA SER A 223 14.44 45.63 -0.57
C SER A 223 14.08 46.58 -1.70
N ALA A 224 14.42 47.87 -1.50
CA ALA A 224 14.28 48.95 -2.48
C ALA A 224 14.88 48.62 -3.86
N PRO A 225 14.32 49.15 -4.96
CA PRO A 225 14.75 48.84 -6.33
C PRO A 225 16.14 49.39 -6.63
N GLN A 226 17.08 48.50 -6.99
CA GLN A 226 18.34 48.86 -7.62
C GLN A 226 18.18 49.09 -9.14
N PRO A 227 18.91 50.07 -9.73
CA PRO A 227 18.80 50.38 -11.15
C PRO A 227 19.39 49.26 -12.05
N ALA A 228 18.72 49.00 -13.17
CA ALA A 228 19.09 48.00 -14.17
C ALA A 228 20.40 48.41 -14.92
N GLU A 229 21.37 47.49 -14.98
CA GLU A 229 22.45 47.48 -15.98
C GLU A 229 22.13 46.52 -17.14
N PRO A 230 22.63 46.82 -18.37
CA PRO A 230 22.18 46.13 -19.56
C PRO A 230 22.81 44.73 -19.74
N ALA A 231 22.00 43.84 -20.24
CA ALA A 231 22.28 42.42 -20.46
C ALA A 231 23.36 42.17 -21.53
N ALA A 232 24.41 41.45 -21.15
CA ALA A 232 25.30 40.74 -22.08
C ALA A 232 24.86 39.27 -22.16
N SER A 233 24.52 38.83 -23.36
CA SER A 233 24.12 37.45 -23.65
C SER A 233 25.32 36.51 -23.63
N SER A 234 25.40 35.64 -22.65
CA SER A 234 26.33 34.49 -22.63
C SER A 234 25.54 33.19 -22.66
N PRO A 235 26.02 32.14 -23.37
CA PRO A 235 25.31 30.84 -23.43
C PRO A 235 25.35 30.21 -22.05
N ARG A 236 24.16 29.87 -21.55
CA ARG A 236 23.98 29.19 -20.26
C ARG A 236 24.40 27.71 -20.38
N SER A 237 25.58 27.40 -19.85
CA SER A 237 25.87 26.00 -19.49
C SER A 237 25.16 25.69 -18.18
N ILE A 238 24.23 24.75 -18.21
CA ILE A 238 23.57 24.24 -17.01
C ILE A 238 24.40 23.06 -16.50
N THR A 239 25.20 23.30 -15.47
CA THR A 239 25.83 22.23 -14.68
C THR A 239 24.84 21.84 -13.59
N ASN A 240 24.15 20.70 -13.75
CA ASN A 240 23.32 20.15 -12.72
C ASN A 240 24.17 19.27 -11.80
N ASP A 241 24.62 19.84 -10.72
CA ASP A 241 25.21 19.12 -9.59
C ASP A 241 24.18 19.17 -8.44
N GLY A 242 23.19 18.26 -8.46
CA GLY A 242 22.18 18.25 -7.42
C GLY A 242 20.91 17.42 -7.73
N SER A 243 20.09 17.26 -6.74
CA SER A 243 18.80 16.58 -6.84
C SER A 243 17.78 17.41 -7.63
N VAL A 244 17.22 16.86 -8.68
CA VAL A 244 16.16 17.48 -9.50
C VAL A 244 14.80 17.20 -8.86
N ARG A 245 14.05 18.27 -8.56
CA ARG A 245 12.68 18.21 -8.04
C ARG A 245 11.72 18.69 -9.13
N GLY A 246 10.77 17.83 -9.53
CA GLY A 246 9.73 18.18 -10.48
C GLY A 246 9.94 17.65 -11.89
N ASN A 247 8.99 17.94 -12.78
CA ASN A 247 9.05 17.56 -14.19
C ASN A 247 10.12 18.37 -14.93
N GLN A 248 11.27 17.75 -15.21
CA GLN A 248 12.27 18.33 -16.09
C GLN A 248 12.57 17.42 -17.27
N ASN A 249 12.56 17.98 -18.46
CA ASN A 249 13.09 17.33 -19.67
C ASN A 249 14.60 17.44 -19.67
N THR A 250 15.30 16.35 -19.43
CA THR A 250 16.75 16.27 -19.49
C THR A 250 17.16 15.45 -20.71
N GLY A 251 17.46 16.12 -21.81
CA GLY A 251 17.80 15.50 -23.09
C GLY A 251 16.59 15.27 -23.99
N ASP A 252 16.84 14.93 -25.25
CA ASP A 252 15.79 14.71 -26.24
C ASP A 252 14.86 13.55 -25.82
N ASN A 253 13.65 13.91 -25.34
CA ASN A 253 12.55 13.01 -24.96
C ASN A 253 12.66 12.22 -23.65
N ALA A 254 13.49 12.61 -22.68
CA ALA A 254 13.44 12.01 -21.34
C ALA A 254 12.40 12.74 -20.46
N HIS A 255 11.42 12.01 -19.94
CA HIS A 255 10.42 12.51 -18.99
C HIS A 255 10.66 11.91 -17.60
N VAL A 256 10.94 12.78 -16.63
CA VAL A 256 11.19 12.39 -15.24
C VAL A 256 9.99 12.83 -14.39
N GLY A 257 9.27 11.87 -13.82
CA GLY A 257 8.13 12.15 -12.92
C GLY A 257 8.55 12.69 -11.55
N ASP A 258 7.57 13.11 -10.73
CA ASP A 258 7.71 13.78 -9.43
C ASP A 258 8.41 12.96 -8.33
N LYS A 259 9.55 12.34 -8.63
CA LYS A 259 10.33 11.60 -7.63
C LYS A 259 11.75 12.14 -7.56
N HIS A 260 12.34 12.10 -6.37
CA HIS A 260 13.76 12.40 -6.19
C HIS A 260 14.61 11.37 -6.93
N ILE A 261 15.26 11.79 -8.01
CA ILE A 261 16.15 10.95 -8.78
C ILE A 261 17.53 11.61 -8.78
N ASN A 262 18.54 10.88 -8.30
CA ASN A 262 19.93 11.27 -8.48
C ASN A 262 20.41 10.70 -9.81
N ILE A 263 20.53 11.55 -10.82
CA ILE A 263 21.02 11.17 -12.15
C ILE A 263 22.43 11.73 -12.31
N ARG A 264 23.41 10.85 -12.52
CA ARG A 264 24.71 11.23 -13.06
C ARG A 264 24.71 10.95 -14.55
N THR A 265 24.75 12.00 -15.36
CA THR A 265 24.87 11.88 -16.81
C THR A 265 26.36 11.92 -17.19
N HIS A 266 26.84 10.83 -17.77
CA HIS A 266 28.16 10.79 -18.41
C HIS A 266 27.96 10.97 -19.91
N THR A 267 28.37 12.13 -20.44
CA THR A 267 28.28 12.41 -21.88
C THR A 267 29.63 12.21 -22.55
N GLU A 268 29.95 10.98 -22.86
CA GLU A 268 30.92 10.67 -23.95
C GLU A 268 30.30 9.56 -24.82
N GLY A 269 29.67 10.01 -25.92
CA GLY A 269 29.36 9.16 -27.06
C GLY A 269 28.24 8.14 -26.93
N ASN A 270 27.54 8.05 -25.82
CA ASN A 270 26.46 7.10 -25.61
C ASN A 270 25.12 7.83 -25.40
N LYS A 271 24.15 7.51 -26.23
CA LYS A 271 22.76 8.00 -26.09
C LYS A 271 22.03 7.18 -25.01
N GLY A 272 22.42 7.34 -23.74
CA GLY A 272 21.77 6.63 -22.63
C GLY A 272 21.94 7.38 -21.29
N VAL A 273 20.99 7.18 -20.38
CA VAL A 273 21.07 7.67 -19.00
C VAL A 273 21.63 6.54 -18.13
N HIS A 274 22.77 6.80 -17.49
CA HIS A 274 23.29 5.94 -16.42
C HIS A 274 22.85 6.53 -15.08
N ALA A 275 22.10 5.76 -14.32
CA ALA A 275 21.70 6.11 -12.96
C ALA A 275 22.30 5.08 -11.99
N ASP A 276 22.97 5.53 -10.95
CA ASP A 276 23.47 4.66 -9.88
C ASP A 276 22.32 4.06 -9.06
N TYR A 277 21.21 4.79 -9.00
CA TYR A 277 19.99 4.33 -8.33
C TYR A 277 18.77 5.03 -8.92
N VAL A 278 17.78 4.25 -9.38
CA VAL A 278 16.48 4.75 -9.88
C VAL A 278 15.37 4.18 -9.04
N GLN A 279 14.66 5.03 -8.33
CA GLN A 279 13.45 4.66 -7.60
C GLN A 279 12.22 5.18 -8.38
N GLY A 280 11.73 4.36 -9.30
CA GLY A 280 10.59 4.65 -10.17
C GLY A 280 10.86 4.28 -11.63
N ASP A 281 9.82 4.33 -12.45
CA ASP A 281 9.89 3.98 -13.86
C ASP A 281 10.45 5.13 -14.71
N ILE A 282 11.43 4.82 -15.57
CA ILE A 282 11.93 5.74 -16.58
C ILE A 282 11.35 5.32 -17.93
N HIS A 283 10.55 6.18 -18.55
CA HIS A 283 10.03 5.96 -19.90
C HIS A 283 10.88 6.71 -20.92
N PHE A 284 11.50 5.97 -21.83
CA PHE A 284 12.14 6.53 -23.00
C PHE A 284 11.16 6.52 -24.17
N GLY A 285 10.81 7.67 -24.69
CA GLY A 285 10.03 7.78 -25.93
C GLY A 285 10.88 7.28 -27.10
N GLY A 286 10.51 6.12 -27.67
CA GLY A 286 11.11 5.63 -28.91
C GLY A 286 10.40 6.26 -30.11
N ASP A 287 11.15 6.82 -31.06
CA ASP A 287 10.66 7.19 -32.38
C ASP A 287 10.18 5.92 -33.11
N HIS A 288 8.89 5.78 -33.29
CA HIS A 288 8.34 4.89 -34.31
C HIS A 288 8.52 5.59 -35.67
N ARG A 289 9.55 5.19 -36.40
CA ARG A 289 9.55 5.29 -37.86
C ARG A 289 9.09 3.99 -38.47
#